data_99ac7a13bb67925ed2f115347d7075c6
#
_entry.id   99ac7a13bb67925ed2f115347d7075c6
#
_cell.length_a   1.000
_cell.length_b   1.000
_cell.length_c   1.000
_cell.angle_alpha   90.00
_cell.angle_beta   90.00
_cell.angle_gamma   90.00
#
_symmetry.space_group_name_H-M   'P 1'
#
loop_
_entity.id
_entity.type
_entity.pdbx_description
1 polymer ?
#
loop_
_entity_poly.entity_id
_entity_poly.type
_entity_poly.pdbx_seq_one_letter_code
_entity_poly.pdbx_strand_id
1 'polypeptide(L)'
;MISLILLILRKVKYGNYLFYFAHHVVVQHHPCHRCEEKVPSTRRIKTSTMMPMDYTTQIPDQYDLYIFDLDGTLIDSLDDLTTAMNATLAHNGFPPVDRETVRRGIGNGARTLVSRTLATAANVSETELVSLVERTLPEYRAEYAKHCTEKTALYPGMREWLETLKQQGKRLAVLTNKPEDLAIRILKALDADSFFTCIYGPESAGTLKPDPAGITLIMEKTGSTPDRTILIGDSSVDINTARNAGIACCAITGGIGDDEE
;
A
#
# COMPACT_ATOMS: atom_id res chain seq x y z
N MET A 1 -33.81 -0.81 1.48
CA MET A 1 -32.88 0.34 1.46
C MET A 1 -31.66 -0.08 0.66
N ILE A 2 -31.49 0.45 -0.54
CA ILE A 2 -30.32 0.19 -1.39
C ILE A 2 -29.41 1.40 -1.19
N SER A 3 -28.29 1.21 -0.46
CA SER A 3 -27.25 2.23 -0.37
C SER A 3 -26.44 2.19 -1.66
N LEU A 4 -26.59 3.22 -2.49
CA LEU A 4 -25.76 3.41 -3.66
C LEU A 4 -24.41 3.99 -3.19
N ILE A 5 -23.37 3.18 -3.17
CA ILE A 5 -22.00 3.65 -2.91
C ILE A 5 -21.48 4.20 -4.24
N LEU A 6 -21.41 5.52 -4.35
CA LEU A 6 -20.78 6.17 -5.50
C LEU A 6 -19.29 6.32 -5.22
N LEU A 7 -18.48 5.53 -5.92
CA LEU A 7 -17.02 5.64 -5.87
C LEU A 7 -16.59 6.79 -6.81
N ILE A 8 -16.19 7.92 -6.25
CA ILE A 8 -15.62 9.03 -7.04
C ILE A 8 -14.11 8.88 -7.02
N LEU A 9 -13.55 8.39 -8.14
CA LEU A 9 -12.11 8.35 -8.36
C LEU A 9 -11.64 9.71 -8.88
N ARG A 10 -10.81 10.41 -8.10
CA ARG A 10 -10.07 11.57 -8.61
C ARG A 10 -8.65 11.16 -8.95
N LYS A 11 -8.28 11.36 -10.22
CA LYS A 11 -6.95 11.11 -10.75
C LYS A 11 -6.08 12.35 -10.50
N VAL A 12 -4.98 12.18 -9.76
CA VAL A 12 -3.99 13.24 -9.52
C VAL A 12 -2.62 12.72 -9.95
N LYS A 13 -1.91 13.49 -10.77
CA LYS A 13 -0.56 13.15 -11.24
C LYS A 13 0.46 14.00 -10.49
N TYR A 14 1.45 13.37 -9.86
CA TYR A 14 2.59 14.03 -9.25
C TYR A 14 3.90 13.45 -9.83
N GLY A 15 4.63 14.24 -10.57
CA GLY A 15 5.80 13.76 -11.30
C GLY A 15 5.44 12.67 -12.30
N ASN A 16 6.08 11.50 -12.18
CA ASN A 16 5.81 10.32 -13.00
C ASN A 16 4.73 9.38 -12.40
N TYR A 17 4.20 9.71 -11.21
CA TYR A 17 3.21 8.89 -10.51
C TYR A 17 1.80 9.38 -10.77
N LEU A 18 0.88 8.43 -10.76
CA LEU A 18 -0.54 8.65 -10.92
C LEU A 18 -1.26 8.16 -9.67
N PHE A 19 -1.97 9.07 -9.00
CA PHE A 19 -2.71 8.79 -7.79
C PHE A 19 -4.20 8.75 -8.07
N TYR A 20 -4.89 7.74 -7.52
CA TYR A 20 -6.33 7.64 -7.55
C TYR A 20 -6.88 7.80 -6.13
N PHE A 21 -7.65 8.84 -5.90
CA PHE A 21 -8.32 9.06 -4.62
C PHE A 21 -9.72 8.47 -4.66
N ALA A 22 -9.99 7.50 -3.80
CA ALA A 22 -11.32 6.92 -3.62
C ALA A 22 -12.01 7.58 -2.42
N HIS A 23 -13.07 8.34 -2.67
CA HIS A 23 -13.93 8.87 -1.63
C HIS A 23 -15.21 8.04 -1.52
N HIS A 24 -15.50 7.52 -0.33
CA HIS A 24 -16.82 6.97 -0.03
C HIS A 24 -17.77 8.11 0.32
N VAL A 25 -18.63 8.47 -0.62
CA VAL A 25 -19.76 9.36 -0.34
C VAL A 25 -20.97 8.48 -0.02
N VAL A 26 -21.33 8.39 1.24
CA VAL A 26 -22.59 7.76 1.66
C VAL A 26 -23.70 8.79 1.46
N VAL A 27 -24.46 8.65 0.37
CA VAL A 27 -25.67 9.43 0.17
C VAL A 27 -26.82 8.74 0.92
N GLN A 28 -27.17 9.25 2.09
CA GLN A 28 -28.41 8.84 2.77
C GLN A 28 -29.59 9.53 2.07
N HIS A 29 -30.35 8.77 1.29
CA HIS A 29 -31.65 9.21 0.82
C HIS A 29 -32.68 9.05 1.94
N HIS A 30 -33.13 10.15 2.51
CA HIS A 30 -34.41 10.19 3.20
C HIS A 30 -35.53 10.14 2.16
N PRO A 31 -36.55 9.29 2.31
CA PRO A 31 -37.66 9.28 1.37
C PRO A 31 -38.49 10.56 1.58
N CYS A 32 -38.35 11.51 0.66
CA CYS A 32 -39.28 12.59 0.50
C CYS A 32 -40.43 12.13 -0.42
N HIS A 33 -41.63 12.03 0.13
CA HIS A 33 -42.83 11.82 -0.65
C HIS A 33 -43.14 13.09 -1.49
N ARG A 34 -43.06 12.97 -2.80
CA ARG A 34 -43.37 13.87 -3.93
C ARG A 34 -42.12 14.34 -4.68
N CYS A 35 -41.86 13.61 -5.74
CA CYS A 35 -41.49 14.14 -7.08
C CYS A 35 -41.15 12.98 -8.00
N GLU A 36 -42.14 12.56 -8.78
CA GLU A 36 -41.89 11.84 -10.03
C GLU A 36 -41.39 12.87 -11.04
N GLU A 37 -40.12 12.84 -11.42
CA GLU A 37 -39.64 13.52 -12.60
C GLU A 37 -38.72 12.62 -13.42
N LYS A 38 -39.05 12.61 -14.70
CA LYS A 38 -38.51 11.77 -15.79
C LYS A 38 -37.01 12.00 -15.96
N VAL A 39 -36.27 10.90 -16.08
CA VAL A 39 -34.85 10.88 -16.50
C VAL A 39 -34.75 11.25 -17.97
N PRO A 40 -34.01 12.29 -18.37
CA PRO A 40 -33.69 12.56 -19.77
C PRO A 40 -32.51 11.73 -20.23
N SER A 41 -32.66 11.16 -21.41
CA SER A 41 -31.68 10.38 -22.17
C SER A 41 -30.34 11.09 -22.37
N THR A 42 -29.27 10.30 -22.27
CA THR A 42 -27.89 10.47 -22.75
C THR A 42 -27.60 11.73 -23.59
N ARG A 43 -26.95 12.72 -22.98
CA ARG A 43 -26.24 13.79 -23.70
C ARG A 43 -24.77 13.36 -23.94
N ARG A 44 -24.41 13.18 -25.23
CA ARG A 44 -23.02 13.14 -25.70
C ARG A 44 -22.30 14.39 -25.25
N ILE A 45 -21.25 14.25 -24.45
CA ILE A 45 -20.37 15.34 -24.07
C ILE A 45 -19.45 15.62 -25.28
N LYS A 46 -19.59 16.80 -25.88
CA LYS A 46 -18.68 17.30 -26.91
C LYS A 46 -17.31 17.57 -26.25
N THR A 47 -16.25 17.08 -26.87
CA THR A 47 -14.85 17.40 -26.55
C THR A 47 -14.65 18.91 -26.60
N SER A 48 -14.54 19.54 -25.46
CA SER A 48 -14.16 20.94 -25.30
C SER A 48 -12.64 21.02 -25.14
N THR A 49 -12.05 21.94 -25.87
CA THR A 49 -10.67 22.39 -25.93
C THR A 49 -9.96 22.31 -24.57
N MET A 50 -8.86 21.54 -24.50
CA MET A 50 -7.99 21.48 -23.33
C MET A 50 -7.37 22.84 -23.07
N MET A 51 -7.84 23.53 -22.02
CA MET A 51 -7.08 24.61 -21.38
C MET A 51 -5.87 23.98 -20.66
N PRO A 52 -4.69 24.62 -20.62
CA PRO A 52 -3.57 24.14 -19.82
C PRO A 52 -4.01 24.18 -18.35
N MET A 53 -4.21 23.00 -17.75
CA MET A 53 -4.43 22.86 -16.31
C MET A 53 -3.11 23.21 -15.61
N ASP A 54 -3.16 24.21 -14.77
CA ASP A 54 -2.14 24.54 -13.79
C ASP A 54 -2.07 23.36 -12.78
N TYR A 55 -1.05 22.51 -12.94
CA TYR A 55 -0.83 21.30 -12.14
C TYR A 55 -0.15 21.64 -10.80
N THR A 56 -0.51 22.71 -10.15
CA THR A 56 -0.25 22.85 -8.72
C THR A 56 -1.15 21.86 -8.00
N THR A 57 -0.62 20.67 -7.79
CA THR A 57 -1.27 19.56 -7.10
C THR A 57 -1.52 19.98 -5.66
N GLN A 58 -2.69 20.56 -5.39
CA GLN A 58 -3.14 20.75 -4.01
C GLN A 58 -3.47 19.35 -3.46
N ILE A 59 -2.56 18.83 -2.65
CA ILE A 59 -2.86 17.72 -1.74
C ILE A 59 -4.11 18.18 -0.96
N PRO A 60 -5.19 17.38 -0.89
CA PRO A 60 -6.40 17.82 -0.20
C PRO A 60 -6.05 18.27 1.21
N ASP A 61 -6.28 19.53 1.53
CA ASP A 61 -5.93 20.13 2.83
C ASP A 61 -6.71 19.52 4.01
N GLN A 62 -7.71 18.69 3.66
CA GLN A 62 -8.58 18.03 4.63
C GLN A 62 -7.89 16.98 5.50
N TYR A 63 -6.76 16.39 5.07
CA TYR A 63 -6.08 15.35 5.83
C TYR A 63 -4.93 15.92 6.66
N ASP A 64 -4.83 15.47 7.92
CA ASP A 64 -3.73 15.83 8.83
C ASP A 64 -2.74 14.69 8.98
N LEU A 65 -3.20 13.45 8.79
CA LEU A 65 -2.43 12.22 8.93
C LEU A 65 -2.40 11.47 7.61
N TYR A 66 -1.20 11.20 7.14
CA TYR A 66 -0.89 10.39 5.97
C TYR A 66 -0.21 9.12 6.44
N ILE A 67 -0.85 7.96 6.24
CA ILE A 67 -0.30 6.64 6.54
C ILE A 67 0.14 6.05 5.22
N PHE A 68 1.37 5.55 5.14
CA PHE A 68 1.93 4.95 3.94
C PHE A 68 2.16 3.46 4.14
N ASP A 69 1.85 2.64 3.13
CA ASP A 69 2.50 1.36 3.00
C ASP A 69 3.98 1.54 2.62
N LEU A 70 4.75 0.48 2.68
CA LEU A 70 6.18 0.53 2.45
C LEU A 70 6.57 -0.05 1.08
N ASP A 71 6.50 -1.38 0.93
CA ASP A 71 6.92 -2.07 -0.29
C ASP A 71 5.93 -1.81 -1.44
N GLY A 72 6.38 -1.25 -2.55
CA GLY A 72 5.54 -0.86 -3.69
C GLY A 72 4.94 0.54 -3.58
N THR A 73 4.99 1.15 -2.41
CA THR A 73 4.44 2.49 -2.14
C THR A 73 5.56 3.51 -1.89
N LEU A 74 6.30 3.37 -0.80
CA LEU A 74 7.43 4.25 -0.48
C LEU A 74 8.71 3.82 -1.19
N ILE A 75 8.93 2.50 -1.28
CA ILE A 75 10.18 1.90 -1.75
C ILE A 75 9.95 0.84 -2.83
N ASP A 76 10.88 0.78 -3.78
CA ASP A 76 11.09 -0.40 -4.63
C ASP A 76 12.12 -1.31 -3.95
N SER A 77 11.64 -2.41 -3.39
CA SER A 77 12.45 -3.41 -2.68
C SER A 77 12.54 -4.75 -3.43
N LEU A 78 11.93 -4.83 -4.61
CA LEU A 78 11.70 -6.10 -5.31
C LEU A 78 12.99 -6.83 -5.67
N ASP A 79 14.06 -6.11 -6.01
CA ASP A 79 15.35 -6.72 -6.38
C ASP A 79 16.04 -7.36 -5.17
N ASP A 80 15.99 -6.73 -4.00
CA ASP A 80 16.58 -7.29 -2.79
C ASP A 80 15.75 -8.47 -2.25
N LEU A 81 14.41 -8.39 -2.34
CA LEU A 81 13.51 -9.50 -2.03
C LEU A 81 13.78 -10.71 -2.94
N THR A 82 13.98 -10.46 -4.25
CA THR A 82 14.29 -11.51 -5.22
C THR A 82 15.66 -12.16 -4.96
N THR A 83 16.66 -11.34 -4.62
CA THR A 83 18.02 -11.83 -4.27
C THR A 83 17.95 -12.75 -3.05
N ALA A 84 17.32 -12.31 -1.97
CA ALA A 84 17.20 -13.09 -0.74
C ALA A 84 16.39 -14.38 -0.94
N MET A 85 15.29 -14.30 -1.70
CA MET A 85 14.47 -15.49 -1.98
C MET A 85 15.25 -16.52 -2.78
N ASN A 86 15.97 -16.12 -3.83
CA ASN A 86 16.73 -17.04 -4.65
C ASN A 86 17.94 -17.65 -3.90
N ALA A 87 18.58 -16.88 -3.01
CA ALA A 87 19.59 -17.44 -2.10
C ALA A 87 18.99 -18.51 -1.18
N THR A 88 17.82 -18.25 -0.60
CA THR A 88 17.09 -19.19 0.26
C THR A 88 16.68 -20.46 -0.51
N LEU A 89 16.18 -20.31 -1.74
CA LEU A 89 15.81 -21.45 -2.60
C LEU A 89 17.04 -22.32 -2.89
N ALA A 90 18.17 -21.70 -3.25
CA ALA A 90 19.42 -22.41 -3.55
C ALA A 90 19.92 -23.22 -2.34
N HIS A 91 19.90 -22.65 -1.12
CA HIS A 91 20.26 -23.35 0.11
C HIS A 91 19.38 -24.58 0.38
N ASN A 92 18.11 -24.53 -0.05
CA ASN A 92 17.17 -25.64 0.10
C ASN A 92 17.12 -26.59 -1.11
N GLY A 93 17.99 -26.42 -2.10
CA GLY A 93 18.09 -27.28 -3.27
C GLY A 93 17.00 -27.06 -4.33
N PHE A 94 16.31 -25.91 -4.29
CA PHE A 94 15.30 -25.55 -5.26
C PHE A 94 15.87 -24.65 -6.38
N PRO A 95 15.28 -24.69 -7.59
CA PRO A 95 15.66 -23.80 -8.66
C PRO A 95 15.31 -22.34 -8.33
N PRO A 96 16.03 -21.36 -8.90
CA PRO A 96 15.68 -19.96 -8.75
C PRO A 96 14.35 -19.64 -9.45
N VAL A 97 13.68 -18.61 -8.97
CA VAL A 97 12.47 -18.03 -9.58
C VAL A 97 12.78 -16.67 -10.18
N ASP A 98 11.95 -16.23 -11.11
CA ASP A 98 12.05 -14.91 -11.70
C ASP A 98 11.50 -13.81 -10.77
N ARG A 99 11.81 -12.56 -11.11
CA ARG A 99 11.39 -11.36 -10.37
C ARG A 99 9.86 -11.24 -10.28
N GLU A 100 9.16 -11.65 -11.34
CA GLU A 100 7.71 -11.59 -11.41
C GLU A 100 7.04 -12.57 -10.44
N THR A 101 7.57 -13.77 -10.29
CA THR A 101 7.11 -14.75 -9.29
C THR A 101 7.25 -14.20 -7.87
N VAL A 102 8.35 -13.52 -7.57
CA VAL A 102 8.53 -12.86 -6.26
C VAL A 102 7.56 -11.70 -6.10
N ARG A 103 7.37 -10.86 -7.12
CA ARG A 103 6.45 -9.72 -7.13
C ARG A 103 5.04 -10.13 -6.69
N ARG A 104 4.50 -11.19 -7.27
CA ARG A 104 3.16 -11.73 -6.94
C ARG A 104 3.02 -12.23 -5.50
N GLY A 105 4.13 -12.43 -4.80
CA GLY A 105 4.15 -12.87 -3.40
C GLY A 105 4.05 -11.72 -2.39
N ILE A 106 4.32 -10.48 -2.81
CA ILE A 106 4.44 -9.32 -1.93
C ILE A 106 3.04 -8.79 -1.49
N GLY A 107 3.00 -8.01 -0.42
CA GLY A 107 1.81 -7.37 0.13
C GLY A 107 1.19 -8.09 1.32
N ASN A 108 1.19 -9.41 1.36
CA ASN A 108 0.56 -10.24 2.40
C ASN A 108 1.55 -10.80 3.44
N GLY A 109 2.70 -10.16 3.61
CA GLY A 109 3.74 -10.54 4.58
C GLY A 109 4.67 -11.65 4.11
N ALA A 110 5.80 -11.80 4.83
CA ALA A 110 6.90 -12.69 4.45
C ALA A 110 6.49 -14.17 4.30
N ARG A 111 5.56 -14.66 5.14
CA ARG A 111 5.06 -16.03 5.07
C ARG A 111 4.37 -16.32 3.73
N THR A 112 3.53 -15.41 3.27
CA THR A 112 2.82 -15.55 2.00
C THR A 112 3.78 -15.50 0.82
N LEU A 113 4.76 -14.59 0.86
CA LEU A 113 5.82 -14.52 -0.15
C LEU A 113 6.57 -15.85 -0.26
N VAL A 114 7.07 -16.40 0.86
CA VAL A 114 7.79 -17.67 0.89
C VAL A 114 6.89 -18.81 0.39
N SER A 115 5.63 -18.87 0.85
CA SER A 115 4.68 -19.92 0.44
C SER A 115 4.40 -19.90 -1.07
N ARG A 116 4.08 -18.75 -1.64
CA ARG A 116 3.78 -18.60 -3.08
C ARG A 116 5.00 -18.92 -3.94
N THR A 117 6.18 -18.49 -3.52
CA THR A 117 7.42 -18.74 -4.25
C THR A 117 7.81 -20.21 -4.20
N LEU A 118 7.72 -20.86 -3.03
CA LEU A 118 7.98 -22.29 -2.90
C LEU A 118 6.96 -23.15 -3.66
N ALA A 119 5.68 -22.76 -3.69
CA ALA A 119 4.68 -23.44 -4.49
C ALA A 119 5.01 -23.43 -6.00
N THR A 120 5.73 -22.40 -6.47
CA THR A 120 6.20 -22.32 -7.86
C THR A 120 7.50 -23.09 -8.08
N ALA A 121 8.45 -23.01 -7.13
CA ALA A 121 9.80 -23.59 -7.26
C ALA A 121 9.84 -25.08 -6.91
N ALA A 122 8.99 -25.55 -6.00
CA ALA A 122 8.96 -26.90 -5.47
C ALA A 122 7.74 -27.67 -5.99
N ASN A 123 7.98 -28.81 -6.60
CA ASN A 123 6.89 -29.71 -6.99
C ASN A 123 6.51 -30.61 -5.79
N VAL A 124 5.85 -30.02 -4.79
CA VAL A 124 5.48 -30.70 -3.52
C VAL A 124 3.97 -30.66 -3.30
N SER A 125 3.45 -31.57 -2.48
CA SER A 125 2.05 -31.55 -2.06
C SER A 125 1.76 -30.33 -1.14
N GLU A 126 0.49 -29.97 -1.00
CA GLU A 126 0.05 -28.87 -0.13
C GLU A 126 0.51 -29.07 1.34
N THR A 127 0.42 -30.32 1.83
CA THR A 127 0.86 -30.67 3.20
C THR A 127 2.37 -30.50 3.38
N GLU A 128 3.16 -30.91 2.39
CA GLU A 128 4.62 -30.73 2.39
C GLU A 128 4.99 -29.26 2.30
N LEU A 129 4.23 -28.47 1.51
CA LEU A 129 4.45 -27.04 1.36
C LEU A 129 4.34 -26.32 2.70
N VAL A 130 3.34 -26.63 3.53
CA VAL A 130 3.20 -26.04 4.88
C VAL A 130 4.45 -26.27 5.71
N SER A 131 4.91 -27.52 5.79
CA SER A 131 6.12 -27.89 6.55
C SER A 131 7.37 -27.20 5.99
N LEU A 132 7.46 -27.09 4.67
CA LEU A 132 8.56 -26.44 3.97
C LEU A 132 8.59 -24.93 4.28
N VAL A 133 7.46 -24.26 4.26
CA VAL A 133 7.34 -22.84 4.62
C VAL A 133 7.81 -22.58 6.05
N GLU A 134 7.38 -23.41 7.03
CA GLU A 134 7.80 -23.26 8.43
C GLU A 134 9.33 -23.34 8.59
N ARG A 135 9.97 -24.24 7.86
CA ARG A 135 11.41 -24.43 7.89
C ARG A 135 12.16 -23.29 7.17
N THR A 136 11.63 -22.82 6.04
CA THR A 136 12.31 -21.90 5.13
C THR A 136 12.11 -20.43 5.54
N LEU A 137 11.00 -20.09 6.17
CA LEU A 137 10.69 -18.69 6.54
C LEU A 137 11.73 -18.02 7.46
N PRO A 138 12.26 -18.67 8.52
CA PRO A 138 13.33 -18.07 9.33
C PRO A 138 14.62 -17.84 8.53
N GLU A 139 14.97 -18.75 7.65
CA GLU A 139 16.14 -18.65 6.78
C GLU A 139 15.99 -17.48 5.78
N TYR A 140 14.83 -17.39 5.11
CA TYR A 140 14.51 -16.26 4.25
C TYR A 140 14.62 -14.91 4.99
N ARG A 141 14.07 -14.81 6.19
CA ARG A 141 14.16 -13.59 7.00
C ARG A 141 15.61 -13.21 7.32
N ALA A 142 16.43 -14.20 7.68
CA ALA A 142 17.86 -14.00 7.96
C ALA A 142 18.62 -13.57 6.70
N GLU A 143 18.30 -14.17 5.55
CA GLU A 143 18.92 -13.84 4.27
C GLU A 143 18.50 -12.43 3.80
N TYR A 144 17.21 -12.13 3.85
CA TYR A 144 16.71 -10.80 3.48
C TYR A 144 17.29 -9.69 4.38
N ALA A 145 17.46 -9.95 5.67
CA ALA A 145 18.10 -8.99 6.57
C ALA A 145 19.54 -8.61 6.15
N LYS A 146 20.25 -9.46 5.44
CA LYS A 146 21.60 -9.13 4.92
C LYS A 146 21.55 -8.18 3.72
N HIS A 147 20.55 -8.34 2.86
CA HIS A 147 20.48 -7.70 1.54
C HIS A 147 19.45 -6.56 1.44
N CYS A 148 18.59 -6.35 2.43
CA CYS A 148 17.41 -5.49 2.36
C CYS A 148 17.67 -3.99 2.08
N THR A 149 18.92 -3.58 1.96
CA THR A 149 19.34 -2.19 1.70
C THR A 149 20.37 -2.08 0.56
N GLU A 150 20.57 -3.13 -0.25
CA GLU A 150 21.58 -3.11 -1.31
C GLU A 150 21.10 -2.37 -2.57
N LYS A 151 19.87 -2.65 -2.99
CA LYS A 151 19.23 -2.07 -4.18
C LYS A 151 17.92 -1.35 -3.88
N THR A 152 17.38 -1.57 -2.68
CA THR A 152 16.15 -0.93 -2.24
C THR A 152 16.33 0.59 -2.23
N ALA A 153 15.39 1.30 -2.86
CA ALA A 153 15.40 2.76 -2.96
C ALA A 153 13.99 3.33 -2.80
N LEU A 154 13.91 4.61 -2.38
CA LEU A 154 12.65 5.35 -2.49
C LEU A 154 12.23 5.48 -3.96
N TYR A 155 10.93 5.37 -4.22
CA TYR A 155 10.43 5.70 -5.55
C TYR A 155 10.78 7.15 -5.94
N PRO A 156 11.06 7.43 -7.22
CA PRO A 156 11.38 8.77 -7.69
C PRO A 156 10.28 9.78 -7.32
N GLY A 157 10.65 10.91 -6.70
CA GLY A 157 9.71 11.95 -6.25
C GLY A 157 9.12 11.72 -4.86
N MET A 158 9.33 10.54 -4.25
CA MET A 158 8.75 10.23 -2.94
C MET A 158 9.36 11.09 -1.82
N ARG A 159 10.68 11.31 -1.85
CA ARG A 159 11.35 12.16 -0.86
C ARG A 159 10.79 13.58 -0.88
N GLU A 160 10.71 14.19 -2.05
CA GLU A 160 10.20 15.54 -2.25
C GLU A 160 8.73 15.66 -1.79
N TRP A 161 7.96 14.61 -1.99
CA TRP A 161 6.58 14.57 -1.50
C TRP A 161 6.49 14.49 0.02
N LEU A 162 7.28 13.64 0.67
CA LEU A 162 7.36 13.56 2.12
C LEU A 162 7.81 14.90 2.74
N GLU A 163 8.82 15.56 2.17
CA GLU A 163 9.29 16.87 2.58
C GLU A 163 8.18 17.92 2.46
N THR A 164 7.45 17.93 1.35
CA THR A 164 6.32 18.85 1.13
C THR A 164 5.21 18.66 2.17
N LEU A 165 4.82 17.42 2.45
CA LEU A 165 3.84 17.10 3.48
C LEU A 165 4.29 17.57 4.87
N LYS A 166 5.57 17.35 5.22
CA LYS A 166 6.14 17.84 6.50
C LYS A 166 6.16 19.36 6.58
N GLN A 167 6.53 20.06 5.52
CA GLN A 167 6.50 21.53 5.44
C GLN A 167 5.08 22.09 5.62
N GLN A 168 4.07 21.36 5.17
CA GLN A 168 2.65 21.68 5.37
C GLN A 168 2.13 21.30 6.77
N GLY A 169 3.00 20.81 7.67
CA GLY A 169 2.63 20.43 9.03
C GLY A 169 1.85 19.13 9.12
N LYS A 170 1.83 18.29 8.07
CA LYS A 170 1.15 17.00 8.06
C LYS A 170 1.93 15.98 8.92
N ARG A 171 1.20 15.08 9.57
CA ARG A 171 1.75 13.94 10.31
C ARG A 171 1.86 12.76 9.36
N LEU A 172 3.02 12.09 9.38
CA LEU A 172 3.29 10.95 8.51
C LEU A 172 3.54 9.72 9.38
N ALA A 173 3.06 8.58 8.94
CA ALA A 173 3.29 7.28 9.57
C ALA A 173 3.44 6.19 8.51
N VAL A 174 4.02 5.07 8.89
CA VAL A 174 4.11 3.86 8.05
C VAL A 174 3.31 2.74 8.71
N LEU A 175 2.51 2.02 7.90
CA LEU A 175 1.85 0.77 8.27
C LEU A 175 2.11 -0.27 7.20
N THR A 176 2.86 -1.31 7.55
CA THR A 176 3.31 -2.33 6.59
C THR A 176 3.13 -3.75 7.12
N ASN A 177 2.96 -4.71 6.19
CA ASN A 177 3.01 -6.15 6.51
C ASN A 177 4.44 -6.73 6.54
N LYS A 178 5.45 -5.88 6.27
CA LYS A 178 6.86 -6.21 6.43
C LYS A 178 7.22 -6.26 7.93
N PRO A 179 8.15 -7.15 8.37
CA PRO A 179 8.68 -7.10 9.74
C PRO A 179 9.18 -5.70 10.10
N GLU A 180 8.76 -5.20 11.25
CA GLU A 180 8.96 -3.80 11.67
C GLU A 180 10.44 -3.41 11.78
N ASP A 181 11.27 -4.31 12.31
CA ASP A 181 12.71 -4.11 12.43
C ASP A 181 13.40 -3.90 11.08
N LEU A 182 12.97 -4.64 10.05
CA LEU A 182 13.46 -4.49 8.66
C LEU A 182 12.93 -3.20 8.03
N ALA A 183 11.66 -2.84 8.27
CA ALA A 183 11.09 -1.58 7.79
C ALA A 183 11.86 -0.37 8.33
N ILE A 184 12.11 -0.35 9.64
CA ILE A 184 12.88 0.71 10.31
C ILE A 184 14.32 0.74 9.78
N ARG A 185 14.97 -0.41 9.62
CA ARG A 185 16.33 -0.51 9.10
C ARG A 185 16.45 0.05 7.68
N ILE A 186 15.52 -0.30 6.81
CA ILE A 186 15.49 0.19 5.42
C ILE A 186 15.29 1.70 5.39
N LEU A 187 14.29 2.22 6.11
CA LEU A 187 14.00 3.66 6.12
C LEU A 187 15.17 4.47 6.71
N LYS A 188 15.89 3.94 7.72
CA LYS A 188 17.12 4.55 8.21
C LYS A 188 18.25 4.56 7.18
N ALA A 189 18.45 3.46 6.46
CA ALA A 189 19.47 3.38 5.42
C ALA A 189 19.18 4.33 4.25
N LEU A 190 17.91 4.68 4.06
CA LEU A 190 17.45 5.64 3.05
C LEU A 190 17.35 7.08 3.59
N ASP A 191 17.79 7.37 4.84
CA ASP A 191 17.62 8.68 5.52
C ASP A 191 16.16 9.19 5.45
N ALA A 192 15.19 8.29 5.64
CA ALA A 192 13.77 8.60 5.53
C ALA A 192 12.96 8.34 6.81
N ASP A 193 13.53 7.67 7.81
CA ASP A 193 12.84 7.34 9.06
C ASP A 193 12.37 8.59 9.84
N SER A 194 13.13 9.68 9.77
CA SER A 194 12.84 10.94 10.46
C SER A 194 11.58 11.67 9.94
N PHE A 195 11.06 11.31 8.79
CA PHE A 195 9.80 11.84 8.30
C PHE A 195 8.59 11.35 9.11
N PHE A 196 8.67 10.15 9.71
CA PHE A 196 7.53 9.45 10.27
C PHE A 196 7.43 9.59 11.78
N THR A 197 6.22 9.84 12.27
CA THR A 197 5.89 9.85 13.72
C THR A 197 5.97 8.45 14.31
N CYS A 198 5.62 7.44 13.52
CA CYS A 198 5.78 6.03 13.86
C CYS A 198 5.87 5.18 12.58
N ILE A 199 6.54 4.05 12.71
CA ILE A 199 6.70 3.02 11.69
C ILE A 199 6.21 1.73 12.33
N TYR A 200 5.04 1.22 11.92
CA TYR A 200 4.43 0.04 12.50
C TYR A 200 4.38 -1.10 11.49
N GLY A 201 4.91 -2.23 11.94
CA GLY A 201 4.77 -3.54 11.34
C GLY A 201 3.80 -4.41 12.13
N PRO A 202 3.76 -5.72 11.84
CA PRO A 202 2.93 -6.67 12.56
C PRO A 202 3.22 -6.74 14.06
N GLU A 203 4.47 -6.47 14.46
CA GLU A 203 4.92 -6.54 15.85
C GLU A 203 4.24 -5.47 16.72
N SER A 204 4.12 -4.23 16.22
CA SER A 204 3.41 -3.14 16.90
C SER A 204 1.91 -3.18 16.68
N ALA A 205 1.45 -3.50 15.48
CA ALA A 205 0.03 -3.56 15.15
C ALA A 205 -0.69 -4.78 15.78
N GLY A 206 0.06 -5.83 16.15
CA GLY A 206 -0.49 -7.10 16.65
C GLY A 206 -1.18 -7.95 15.58
N THR A 207 -1.36 -7.42 14.37
CA THR A 207 -2.04 -8.05 13.24
C THR A 207 -1.40 -7.63 11.92
N LEU A 208 -1.83 -8.28 10.84
CA LEU A 208 -1.47 -7.90 9.46
C LEU A 208 -2.61 -7.10 8.83
N LYS A 209 -2.28 -6.16 7.94
CA LYS A 209 -3.25 -5.63 6.98
C LYS A 209 -3.91 -6.82 6.23
N PRO A 210 -5.22 -6.85 5.98
CA PRO A 210 -6.17 -5.73 6.03
C PRO A 210 -6.90 -5.52 7.38
N ASP A 211 -6.39 -6.03 8.51
CA ASP A 211 -6.94 -5.71 9.83
C ASP A 211 -6.73 -4.20 10.12
N PRO A 212 -7.75 -3.47 10.60
CA PRO A 212 -7.66 -2.02 10.83
C PRO A 212 -6.91 -1.63 12.11
N ALA A 213 -6.51 -2.56 12.97
CA ALA A 213 -5.93 -2.26 14.28
C ALA A 213 -4.69 -1.36 14.18
N GLY A 214 -3.80 -1.59 13.20
CA GLY A 214 -2.63 -0.74 12.99
C GLY A 214 -2.99 0.71 12.68
N ILE A 215 -4.04 0.97 11.88
CA ILE A 215 -4.54 2.33 11.61
C ILE A 215 -5.07 2.97 12.89
N THR A 216 -5.85 2.22 13.68
CA THR A 216 -6.40 2.71 14.95
C THR A 216 -5.28 3.15 15.90
N LEU A 217 -4.24 2.32 16.07
CA LEU A 217 -3.07 2.64 16.91
C LEU A 217 -2.33 3.89 16.41
N ILE A 218 -2.18 4.05 15.10
CA ILE A 218 -1.54 5.23 14.52
C ILE A 218 -2.38 6.48 14.75
N MET A 219 -3.69 6.41 14.60
CA MET A 219 -4.60 7.53 14.88
C MET A 219 -4.54 7.93 16.35
N GLU A 220 -4.57 6.97 17.28
CA GLU A 220 -4.41 7.22 18.71
C GLU A 220 -3.07 7.87 19.03
N LYS A 221 -1.96 7.35 18.50
CA LYS A 221 -0.60 7.88 18.65
C LYS A 221 -0.46 9.31 18.17
N THR A 222 -1.15 9.64 17.08
CA THR A 222 -1.04 10.96 16.43
C THR A 222 -2.14 11.94 16.83
N GLY A 223 -3.19 11.48 17.53
CA GLY A 223 -4.38 12.31 17.85
C GLY A 223 -5.17 12.69 16.60
N SER A 224 -5.20 11.84 15.56
CA SER A 224 -6.00 12.07 14.34
C SER A 224 -7.35 11.36 14.43
N THR A 225 -8.25 11.73 13.52
CA THR A 225 -9.59 11.15 13.39
C THR A 225 -9.77 10.50 12.02
N PRO A 226 -10.73 9.58 11.84
CA PRO A 226 -10.91 8.88 10.56
C PRO A 226 -11.13 9.80 9.36
N ASP A 227 -11.89 10.88 9.53
CA ASP A 227 -12.20 11.87 8.48
C ASP A 227 -11.01 12.76 8.10
N ARG A 228 -9.94 12.76 8.91
CA ARG A 228 -8.70 13.50 8.71
C ARG A 228 -7.51 12.61 8.43
N THR A 229 -7.74 11.31 8.23
CA THR A 229 -6.70 10.30 7.98
C THR A 229 -6.86 9.71 6.59
N ILE A 230 -5.73 9.50 5.89
CA ILE A 230 -5.67 8.84 4.60
C ILE A 230 -4.58 7.76 4.60
N LEU A 231 -4.89 6.59 4.04
CA LEU A 231 -3.91 5.53 3.76
C LEU A 231 -3.47 5.64 2.30
N ILE A 232 -2.18 5.58 2.06
CA ILE A 232 -1.56 5.52 0.74
C ILE A 232 -0.96 4.13 0.57
N GLY A 233 -1.33 3.42 -0.49
CA GLY A 233 -0.86 2.07 -0.77
C GLY A 233 -1.01 1.70 -2.24
N ASP A 234 -0.43 0.58 -2.65
CA ASP A 234 -0.41 0.12 -4.05
C ASP A 234 -1.17 -1.20 -4.25
N SER A 235 -1.82 -1.73 -3.21
CA SER A 235 -2.45 -3.05 -3.26
C SER A 235 -3.90 -3.05 -2.78
N SER A 236 -4.65 -4.09 -3.15
CA SER A 236 -5.99 -4.37 -2.62
C SER A 236 -6.00 -4.55 -1.10
N VAL A 237 -4.88 -4.98 -0.52
CA VAL A 237 -4.71 -5.09 0.94
C VAL A 237 -4.84 -3.71 1.60
N ASP A 238 -4.25 -2.67 1.03
CA ASP A 238 -4.32 -1.30 1.54
C ASP A 238 -5.72 -0.73 1.41
N ILE A 239 -6.35 -0.90 0.24
CA ILE A 239 -7.72 -0.48 -0.01
C ILE A 239 -8.67 -1.12 1.03
N ASN A 240 -8.51 -2.42 1.26
CA ASN A 240 -9.35 -3.13 2.23
C ASN A 240 -9.05 -2.70 3.67
N THR A 241 -7.78 -2.42 4.02
CA THR A 241 -7.39 -1.90 5.34
C THR A 241 -8.06 -0.54 5.61
N ALA A 242 -7.97 0.38 4.66
CA ALA A 242 -8.61 1.70 4.78
C ALA A 242 -10.13 1.58 4.90
N ARG A 243 -10.75 0.70 4.09
CA ARG A 243 -12.19 0.42 4.17
C ARG A 243 -12.60 -0.12 5.53
N ASN A 244 -11.85 -1.08 6.07
CA ASN A 244 -12.12 -1.68 7.37
C ASN A 244 -11.94 -0.69 8.53
N ALA A 245 -11.02 0.27 8.38
CA ALA A 245 -10.78 1.34 9.34
C ALA A 245 -11.74 2.54 9.17
N GLY A 246 -12.54 2.59 8.10
CA GLY A 246 -13.45 3.72 7.81
C GLY A 246 -12.73 5.02 7.44
N ILE A 247 -11.53 4.94 6.85
CA ILE A 247 -10.73 6.09 6.41
C ILE A 247 -10.65 6.18 4.88
N ALA A 248 -10.16 7.31 4.38
CA ALA A 248 -9.86 7.48 2.96
C ALA A 248 -8.66 6.62 2.52
N CYS A 249 -8.65 6.21 1.25
CA CYS A 249 -7.53 5.53 0.62
C CYS A 249 -7.11 6.27 -0.65
N CYS A 250 -5.80 6.34 -0.86
CA CYS A 250 -5.18 6.75 -2.12
C CYS A 250 -4.40 5.57 -2.69
N ALA A 251 -4.87 4.99 -3.78
CA ALA A 251 -4.17 3.93 -4.48
C ALA A 251 -3.10 4.51 -5.40
N ILE A 252 -1.87 3.99 -5.29
CA ILE A 252 -0.75 4.29 -6.21
C ILE A 252 -0.72 3.21 -7.30
N THR A 253 -0.58 3.62 -8.55
CA THR A 253 -0.36 2.70 -9.67
C THR A 253 1.12 2.66 -10.05
N GLY A 254 1.60 1.51 -10.51
CA GLY A 254 3.00 1.30 -10.87
C GLY A 254 3.89 0.93 -9.68
N GLY A 255 3.32 0.53 -8.56
CA GLY A 255 4.00 -0.10 -7.43
C GLY A 255 4.34 -1.57 -7.69
N ILE A 256 4.46 -2.34 -6.62
CA ILE A 256 4.69 -3.80 -6.69
C ILE A 256 3.36 -4.55 -6.81
N GLY A 257 2.25 -3.97 -6.31
CA GLY A 257 0.91 -4.54 -6.39
C GLY A 257 0.42 -4.75 -7.82
N ASP A 258 -0.61 -5.58 -8.00
CA ASP A 258 -1.22 -5.81 -9.30
C ASP A 258 -2.10 -4.62 -9.71
N ASP A 259 -1.82 -4.01 -10.88
CA ASP A 259 -2.62 -2.92 -11.46
C ASP A 259 -4.01 -3.40 -11.95
N GLU A 260 -4.27 -4.71 -11.94
CA GLU A 260 -5.51 -5.35 -12.39
C GLU A 260 -6.50 -5.69 -11.25
N GLU A 261 -6.15 -5.43 -9.98
CA GLU A 261 -7.05 -5.54 -8.82
C GLU A 261 -7.78 -4.18 -8.57
#